data_23ddb6478f48e65376d38c05f67a054b
#
_entry.id   23ddb6478f48e65376d38c05f67a054b
#
_cell.length_a   1.000
_cell.length_b   1.000
_cell.length_c   1.000
_cell.angle_alpha   90.00
_cell.angle_beta   90.00
_cell.angle_gamma   90.00
#
_symmetry.space_group_name_H-M   'P 1'
#
loop_
_entity.id
_entity.type
_entity.pdbx_description
1 polymer ?
#
loop_
_entity_poly.entity_id
_entity_poly.type
_entity_poly.pdbx_seq_one_letter_code
_entity_poly.pdbx_strand_id
1 'polypeptide(L)'
;MTRCARGRGRPEPSPTTTSTPRSGVPSVTGMTDTTDTTGTTGSSPDHRPGSGLGSPRRTALARAVIELEEHAAQRGWDAPVGIFALVRTAAALEQDPALAEVLDDAALAEARHDPQALTMIEQENLPDAADLEDLLAQIAWPSTVDGTALVVERVVLPAEAEQEAAAIQDPQERLGFLSERPDREDVRMVVGVLRTGESWCAVRSRSRDSSDQVMNGETLVPGLVEALSSTLV
;
A
#
# COMPACT_ATOMS: atom_id res chain seq x y z
N MET A 1 43.50 37.17 14.88
CA MET A 1 43.10 38.09 15.96
C MET A 1 41.62 37.98 16.19
N THR A 2 41.27 37.70 17.41
CA THR A 2 40.04 37.93 18.18
C THR A 2 38.98 36.83 18.09
N ARG A 3 39.05 35.93 19.04
CA ARG A 3 38.37 35.69 20.36
C ARG A 3 36.84 35.49 20.27
N CYS A 4 36.43 34.27 20.60
CA CYS A 4 35.61 33.79 21.74
C CYS A 4 34.25 34.45 21.99
N ALA A 5 33.18 33.59 22.03
CA ALA A 5 32.30 33.55 23.18
C ALA A 5 31.53 32.20 23.24
N ARG A 6 31.53 31.64 24.46
CA ARG A 6 30.81 30.46 24.92
C ARG A 6 29.36 30.81 25.28
N GLY A 7 28.45 29.87 25.12
CA GLY A 7 27.10 29.97 25.72
C GLY A 7 26.50 28.57 25.89
N ARG A 8 26.48 28.12 27.13
CA ARG A 8 25.92 26.85 27.63
C ARG A 8 24.40 26.95 27.72
N GLY A 9 23.73 25.83 27.67
CA GLY A 9 22.35 25.70 28.11
C GLY A 9 21.70 24.43 27.65
N ARG A 10 21.91 23.31 28.38
CA ARG A 10 21.20 22.06 28.24
C ARG A 10 20.06 22.07 29.27
N PRO A 11 18.79 21.82 28.95
CA PRO A 11 17.79 21.42 29.93
C PRO A 11 17.65 19.89 29.98
N GLU A 12 17.60 19.40 31.22
CA GLU A 12 17.33 18.00 31.56
C GLU A 12 15.85 17.65 31.36
N PRO A 13 15.52 16.35 31.08
CA PRO A 13 14.16 15.89 31.04
C PRO A 13 13.67 15.47 32.43
N SER A 14 12.47 15.93 32.80
CA SER A 14 11.73 15.48 33.98
C SER A 14 11.03 14.13 33.75
N PRO A 15 10.84 13.31 34.78
CA PRO A 15 10.28 11.96 34.66
C PRO A 15 8.75 12.00 34.59
N THR A 16 8.18 11.26 33.67
CA THR A 16 6.74 11.09 33.53
C THR A 16 6.28 9.77 34.16
N THR A 17 5.29 9.90 34.94
CA THR A 17 4.58 8.96 35.80
C THR A 17 3.96 7.78 35.02
N THR A 18 4.22 6.59 35.54
CA THR A 18 3.57 5.32 35.18
C THR A 18 2.10 5.32 35.62
N SER A 19 1.19 5.02 34.71
CA SER A 19 -0.19 4.60 35.03
C SER A 19 -0.53 3.32 34.29
N THR A 20 -0.70 2.27 35.07
CA THR A 20 -1.21 0.96 34.68
C THR A 20 -2.74 0.99 34.68
N PRO A 21 -3.44 0.47 33.66
CA PRO A 21 -4.84 0.07 33.83
C PRO A 21 -4.98 -1.42 34.01
N ARG A 22 -5.79 -1.74 35.01
CA ARG A 22 -6.24 -3.05 35.46
C ARG A 22 -7.06 -3.81 34.43
N SER A 23 -6.83 -5.13 34.42
CA SER A 23 -7.71 -6.16 33.88
C SER A 23 -9.12 -6.09 34.46
N GLY A 24 -10.11 -6.29 33.59
CA GLY A 24 -11.48 -6.56 33.99
C GLY A 24 -12.16 -7.41 32.92
N VAL A 25 -12.25 -8.71 33.18
CA VAL A 25 -13.10 -9.65 32.44
C VAL A 25 -14.46 -9.70 33.13
N PRO A 26 -15.58 -9.75 32.41
CA PRO A 26 -16.75 -10.45 32.93
C PRO A 26 -17.09 -11.66 32.07
N SER A 27 -17.10 -12.82 32.72
CA SER A 27 -17.85 -14.00 32.33
C SER A 27 -19.35 -13.74 32.55
N VAL A 28 -20.17 -14.13 31.59
CA VAL A 28 -21.58 -14.39 31.83
C VAL A 28 -21.98 -15.70 31.15
N THR A 29 -22.23 -16.66 31.99
CA THR A 29 -22.98 -17.90 31.71
C THR A 29 -24.46 -17.60 31.87
N GLY A 30 -25.29 -18.12 30.96
CA GLY A 30 -26.76 -18.06 31.13
C GLY A 30 -27.48 -18.78 29.99
N MET A 31 -27.75 -20.05 30.23
CA MET A 31 -28.70 -20.93 29.51
C MET A 31 -30.14 -20.45 29.73
N THR A 32 -31.01 -20.55 28.72
CA THR A 32 -32.25 -21.39 28.75
C THR A 32 -33.06 -21.19 27.48
N ASP A 33 -33.42 -22.29 26.97
CA ASP A 33 -34.47 -22.81 26.12
C ASP A 33 -35.84 -22.08 26.15
N THR A 34 -36.53 -21.99 25.00
CA THR A 34 -37.91 -22.51 24.77
C THR A 34 -38.47 -21.96 23.44
N THR A 35 -38.86 -22.90 22.60
CA THR A 35 -39.81 -22.92 21.47
C THR A 35 -40.91 -21.84 21.44
N ASP A 36 -41.26 -21.28 20.26
CA ASP A 36 -42.39 -21.69 19.41
C ASP A 36 -42.69 -20.72 18.25
N THR A 37 -42.89 -21.27 17.08
CA THR A 37 -43.77 -21.04 15.93
C THR A 37 -44.41 -19.66 15.72
N THR A 38 -44.25 -19.04 14.59
CA THR A 38 -45.25 -18.82 13.51
C THR A 38 -44.74 -17.80 12.48
N GLY A 39 -44.90 -18.15 11.20
CA GLY A 39 -44.39 -17.49 10.02
C GLY A 39 -44.84 -16.05 9.79
N THR A 40 -43.94 -15.35 9.09
CA THR A 40 -44.30 -14.25 8.20
C THR A 40 -43.26 -14.15 7.11
N THR A 41 -43.72 -14.28 5.90
CA THR A 41 -43.03 -14.10 4.63
C THR A 41 -42.42 -12.69 4.56
N GLY A 42 -41.12 -12.61 4.83
CA GLY A 42 -40.34 -11.40 4.63
C GLY A 42 -39.30 -11.70 3.54
N SER A 43 -39.49 -11.12 2.36
CA SER A 43 -38.52 -11.14 1.26
C SER A 43 -37.15 -10.74 1.76
N SER A 44 -36.26 -11.72 1.86
CA SER A 44 -34.82 -11.45 1.91
C SER A 44 -34.42 -10.77 0.62
N PRO A 45 -33.65 -9.66 0.63
CA PRO A 45 -33.00 -9.20 -0.55
C PRO A 45 -32.00 -10.28 -0.99
N ASP A 46 -32.28 -10.82 -2.15
CA ASP A 46 -31.49 -11.77 -2.90
C ASP A 46 -30.02 -11.27 -2.95
N HIS A 47 -29.22 -11.74 -2.03
CA HIS A 47 -27.77 -11.57 -2.09
C HIS A 47 -27.26 -12.59 -3.10
N ARG A 48 -27.52 -12.30 -4.40
CA ARG A 48 -26.82 -12.98 -5.48
C ARG A 48 -25.34 -12.75 -5.24
N PRO A 49 -24.54 -13.81 -5.08
CA PRO A 49 -23.11 -13.70 -5.24
C PRO A 49 -22.89 -13.27 -6.72
N GLY A 50 -22.61 -11.99 -6.91
CA GLY A 50 -22.33 -11.42 -8.21
C GLY A 50 -21.19 -12.21 -8.83
N SER A 51 -21.48 -12.78 -9.97
CA SER A 51 -20.57 -13.43 -10.90
C SER A 51 -19.23 -12.72 -10.96
N GLY A 52 -18.10 -13.46 -10.86
CA GLY A 52 -16.72 -13.04 -10.77
C GLY A 52 -16.11 -12.18 -11.89
N LEU A 53 -16.80 -11.13 -12.29
CA LEU A 53 -16.24 -10.01 -13.01
C LEU A 53 -16.05 -8.90 -11.99
N GLY A 54 -14.80 -8.66 -11.61
CA GLY A 54 -14.43 -7.59 -10.69
C GLY A 54 -15.05 -6.26 -11.12
N SER A 55 -15.22 -5.32 -10.17
CA SER A 55 -15.71 -3.98 -10.49
C SER A 55 -14.91 -3.39 -11.65
N PRO A 56 -15.50 -2.62 -12.60
CA PRO A 56 -14.75 -1.98 -13.68
C PRO A 56 -13.55 -1.16 -13.17
N ARG A 57 -13.67 -0.52 -12.01
CA ARG A 57 -12.59 0.21 -11.35
C ARG A 57 -11.45 -0.71 -10.92
N ARG A 58 -11.77 -1.87 -10.34
CA ARG A 58 -10.75 -2.87 -9.97
C ARG A 58 -10.03 -3.39 -11.20
N THR A 59 -10.73 -3.62 -12.30
CA THR A 59 -10.12 -4.06 -13.55
C THR A 59 -9.16 -3.00 -14.10
N ALA A 60 -9.56 -1.73 -14.09
CA ALA A 60 -8.71 -0.62 -14.51
C ALA A 60 -7.48 -0.48 -13.59
N LEU A 61 -7.67 -0.58 -12.27
CA LEU A 61 -6.57 -0.56 -11.29
C LEU A 61 -5.61 -1.72 -11.49
N ALA A 62 -6.13 -2.94 -11.68
CA ALA A 62 -5.30 -4.12 -11.93
C ALA A 62 -4.43 -3.94 -13.18
N ARG A 63 -5.00 -3.40 -14.26
CA ARG A 63 -4.27 -3.10 -15.49
C ARG A 63 -3.17 -2.06 -15.23
N ALA A 64 -3.48 -0.95 -14.59
CA ALA A 64 -2.51 0.09 -14.25
C ALA A 64 -1.36 -0.45 -13.40
N VAL A 65 -1.64 -1.29 -12.38
CA VAL A 65 -0.60 -1.89 -11.53
C VAL A 65 0.28 -2.87 -12.30
N ILE A 66 -0.30 -3.69 -13.19
CA ILE A 66 0.47 -4.61 -14.05
C ILE A 66 1.37 -3.83 -15.00
N GLU A 67 0.85 -2.81 -15.66
CA GLU A 67 1.61 -1.94 -16.55
C GLU A 67 2.75 -1.21 -15.82
N LEU A 68 2.47 -0.73 -14.61
CA LEU A 68 3.49 -0.10 -13.76
C LEU A 68 4.58 -1.10 -13.34
N GLU A 69 4.20 -2.35 -13.05
CA GLU A 69 5.17 -3.41 -12.74
C GLU A 69 6.07 -3.72 -13.94
N GLU A 70 5.50 -3.84 -15.13
CA GLU A 70 6.25 -4.04 -16.37
C GLU A 70 7.19 -2.87 -16.66
N HIS A 71 6.75 -1.64 -16.45
CA HIS A 71 7.59 -0.45 -16.57
C HIS A 71 8.75 -0.45 -15.56
N ALA A 72 8.47 -0.79 -14.30
CA ALA A 72 9.49 -0.92 -13.27
C ALA A 72 10.50 -2.03 -13.59
N ALA A 73 10.05 -3.15 -14.16
CA ALA A 73 10.91 -4.25 -14.59
C ALA A 73 11.91 -3.83 -15.68
N GLN A 74 11.49 -2.96 -16.61
CA GLN A 74 12.38 -2.43 -17.65
C GLN A 74 13.49 -1.52 -17.08
N ARG A 75 13.26 -0.88 -15.94
CA ARG A 75 14.26 -0.05 -15.24
C ARG A 75 15.30 -0.89 -14.48
N GLY A 76 15.04 -2.18 -14.31
CA GLY A 76 15.90 -3.10 -13.57
C GLY A 76 15.63 -3.09 -12.05
N TRP A 77 16.54 -3.70 -11.30
CA TRP A 77 16.52 -3.77 -9.84
C TRP A 77 17.33 -2.64 -9.20
N ASP A 78 17.15 -2.49 -7.87
CA ASP A 78 17.84 -1.49 -7.04
C ASP A 78 17.42 -0.04 -7.38
N ALA A 79 16.18 0.10 -7.88
CA ALA A 79 15.57 1.39 -8.15
C ALA A 79 15.04 2.05 -6.85
N PRO A 80 15.06 3.41 -6.79
CA PRO A 80 14.45 4.11 -5.66
C PRO A 80 12.96 3.85 -5.59
N VAL A 81 12.36 4.12 -4.41
CA VAL A 81 10.91 4.09 -4.21
C VAL A 81 10.25 5.03 -5.22
N GLY A 82 9.24 4.52 -5.93
CA GLY A 82 8.39 5.30 -6.84
C GLY A 82 7.00 5.47 -6.27
N ILE A 83 6.47 6.70 -6.30
CA ILE A 83 5.11 7.02 -5.90
C ILE A 83 4.39 7.67 -7.07
N PHE A 84 3.16 7.24 -7.34
CA PHE A 84 2.39 7.64 -8.50
C PHE A 84 1.00 8.12 -8.08
N ALA A 85 0.54 9.24 -8.63
CA ALA A 85 -0.86 9.59 -8.63
C ALA A 85 -1.60 8.78 -9.69
N LEU A 86 -2.79 8.29 -9.36
CA LEU A 86 -3.70 7.64 -10.30
C LEU A 86 -4.89 8.57 -10.55
N VAL A 87 -5.09 8.93 -11.80
CA VAL A 87 -6.14 9.86 -12.21
C VAL A 87 -6.97 9.22 -13.33
N ARG A 88 -8.29 9.26 -13.24
CA ARG A 88 -9.14 8.79 -14.34
C ARG A 88 -8.95 9.69 -15.54
N THR A 89 -8.41 9.13 -16.60
CA THR A 89 -8.02 9.85 -17.81
C THR A 89 -9.20 10.61 -18.43
N ALA A 90 -10.37 9.98 -18.54
CA ALA A 90 -11.56 10.62 -19.08
C ALA A 90 -12.00 11.84 -18.24
N ALA A 91 -12.01 11.70 -16.91
CA ALA A 91 -12.38 12.80 -16.02
C ALA A 91 -11.36 13.95 -16.03
N ALA A 92 -10.07 13.66 -16.17
CA ALA A 92 -9.03 14.67 -16.30
C ALA A 92 -9.17 15.45 -17.60
N LEU A 93 -9.46 14.78 -18.72
CA LEU A 93 -9.69 15.41 -20.02
C LEU A 93 -10.97 16.28 -20.07
N GLU A 94 -11.99 15.92 -19.28
CA GLU A 94 -13.19 16.75 -19.13
C GLU A 94 -12.89 18.05 -18.36
N GLN A 95 -11.99 18.00 -17.38
CA GLN A 95 -11.58 19.17 -16.59
C GLN A 95 -10.58 20.05 -17.32
N ASP A 96 -9.63 19.44 -18.01
CA ASP A 96 -8.61 20.13 -18.79
C ASP A 96 -8.40 19.44 -20.16
N PRO A 97 -9.08 19.89 -21.21
CA PRO A 97 -8.91 19.33 -22.55
C PRO A 97 -7.50 19.49 -23.14
N ALA A 98 -6.67 20.40 -22.61
CA ALA A 98 -5.29 20.58 -23.08
C ALA A 98 -4.40 19.37 -22.74
N LEU A 99 -4.80 18.56 -21.76
CA LEU A 99 -4.11 17.29 -21.46
C LEU A 99 -4.07 16.33 -22.67
N ALA A 100 -4.98 16.48 -23.63
CA ALA A 100 -4.95 15.69 -24.86
C ALA A 100 -3.70 15.95 -25.72
N GLU A 101 -3.01 17.07 -25.52
CA GLU A 101 -1.77 17.39 -26.26
C GLU A 101 -0.52 16.71 -25.66
N VAL A 102 -0.60 16.27 -24.40
CA VAL A 102 0.53 15.63 -23.67
C VAL A 102 0.34 14.13 -23.49
N LEU A 103 -0.89 13.63 -23.57
CA LEU A 103 -1.18 12.20 -23.52
C LEU A 103 -0.91 11.56 -24.89
N ASP A 104 -0.42 10.33 -24.88
CA ASP A 104 -0.26 9.57 -26.12
C ASP A 104 -1.59 9.09 -26.71
N ASP A 105 -1.57 8.70 -27.98
CA ASP A 105 -2.76 8.25 -28.70
C ASP A 105 -3.39 6.99 -28.09
N ALA A 106 -2.59 6.11 -27.44
CA ALA A 106 -3.05 4.89 -26.81
C ALA A 106 -3.87 5.22 -25.55
N ALA A 107 -3.35 6.08 -24.66
CA ALA A 107 -4.06 6.56 -23.47
C ALA A 107 -5.37 7.29 -23.84
N LEU A 108 -5.36 8.11 -24.90
CA LEU A 108 -6.54 8.79 -25.41
C LEU A 108 -7.57 7.81 -25.99
N ALA A 109 -7.13 6.77 -26.68
CA ALA A 109 -8.01 5.73 -27.20
C ALA A 109 -8.62 4.91 -26.08
N GLU A 110 -7.82 4.52 -25.08
CA GLU A 110 -8.27 3.78 -23.91
C GLU A 110 -9.32 4.58 -23.12
N ALA A 111 -9.08 5.86 -22.84
CA ALA A 111 -10.01 6.72 -22.13
C ALA A 111 -11.39 6.85 -22.82
N ARG A 112 -11.45 6.71 -24.17
CA ARG A 112 -12.69 6.71 -24.92
C ARG A 112 -13.45 5.40 -24.78
N HIS A 113 -12.77 4.28 -24.58
CA HIS A 113 -13.36 2.95 -24.47
C HIS A 113 -13.70 2.57 -23.03
N ASP A 114 -12.87 3.00 -22.08
CA ASP A 114 -13.02 2.71 -20.65
C ASP A 114 -13.01 4.02 -19.83
N PRO A 115 -14.16 4.48 -19.32
CA PRO A 115 -14.23 5.68 -18.49
C PRO A 115 -13.55 5.48 -17.11
N GLN A 116 -13.12 4.27 -16.77
CA GLN A 116 -12.35 3.97 -15.58
C GLN A 116 -10.84 3.86 -15.84
N ALA A 117 -10.39 4.02 -17.10
CA ALA A 117 -8.97 4.02 -17.46
C ALA A 117 -8.21 5.05 -16.61
N LEU A 118 -7.03 4.64 -16.13
CA LEU A 118 -6.20 5.41 -15.23
C LEU A 118 -4.91 5.86 -15.92
N THR A 119 -4.60 7.14 -15.82
CA THR A 119 -3.26 7.68 -16.11
C THR A 119 -2.44 7.68 -14.83
N MET A 120 -1.20 7.18 -14.92
CA MET A 120 -0.23 7.15 -13.82
C MET A 120 0.73 8.33 -13.96
N ILE A 121 0.87 9.12 -12.90
CA ILE A 121 1.74 10.30 -12.87
C ILE A 121 2.79 10.10 -11.77
N GLU A 122 4.03 9.84 -12.18
CA GLU A 122 5.16 9.69 -11.25
C GLU A 122 5.38 10.99 -10.48
N GLN A 123 5.56 10.87 -9.17
CA GLN A 123 5.85 12.00 -8.31
C GLN A 123 7.36 12.20 -8.22
N GLU A 124 7.82 13.32 -8.75
CA GLU A 124 9.21 13.76 -8.63
C GLU A 124 9.42 14.51 -7.30
N ASN A 125 10.68 14.59 -6.87
CA ASN A 125 11.09 15.34 -5.68
C ASN A 125 10.34 14.92 -4.40
N LEU A 126 10.27 13.61 -4.16
CA LEU A 126 9.72 13.08 -2.92
C LEU A 126 10.45 13.69 -1.72
N PRO A 127 9.76 13.94 -0.59
CA PRO A 127 10.40 14.49 0.60
C PRO A 127 11.45 13.52 1.16
N ASP A 128 12.46 14.06 1.82
CA ASP A 128 13.42 13.26 2.57
C ASP A 128 12.70 12.54 3.71
N ALA A 129 12.90 11.24 3.83
CA ALA A 129 12.26 10.39 4.81
C ALA A 129 13.27 9.36 5.36
N ALA A 130 13.10 8.98 6.62
CA ALA A 130 13.95 7.99 7.26
C ALA A 130 13.63 6.56 6.78
N ASP A 131 12.36 6.31 6.46
CA ASP A 131 11.82 5.04 5.99
C ASP A 131 10.56 5.27 5.13
N LEU A 132 9.93 4.18 4.69
CA LEU A 132 8.74 4.25 3.84
C LEU A 132 7.52 4.79 4.61
N GLU A 133 7.37 4.46 5.88
CA GLU A 133 6.27 4.92 6.72
C GLU A 133 6.33 6.43 6.91
N ASP A 134 7.53 6.97 7.18
CA ASP A 134 7.77 8.42 7.29
C ASP A 134 7.53 9.12 5.94
N LEU A 135 7.92 8.51 4.82
CA LEU A 135 7.63 9.03 3.49
C LEU A 135 6.11 9.12 3.24
N LEU A 136 5.39 8.03 3.47
CA LEU A 136 3.93 7.99 3.23
C LEU A 136 3.16 8.96 4.15
N ALA A 137 3.62 9.14 5.39
CA ALA A 137 3.01 10.10 6.32
C ALA A 137 3.12 11.56 5.87
N GLN A 138 4.06 11.87 4.99
CA GLN A 138 4.27 13.21 4.43
C GLN A 138 3.48 13.45 3.14
N ILE A 139 2.80 12.42 2.60
CA ILE A 139 2.06 12.51 1.35
C ILE A 139 0.58 12.75 1.63
N ALA A 140 0.04 13.76 0.96
CA ALA A 140 -1.40 14.03 0.94
C ALA A 140 -1.84 14.34 -0.50
N TRP A 141 -2.90 13.69 -0.94
CA TRP A 141 -3.39 13.80 -2.30
C TRP A 141 -4.57 14.76 -2.40
N PRO A 142 -4.61 15.65 -3.41
CA PRO A 142 -5.78 16.45 -3.67
C PRO A 142 -6.97 15.58 -4.11
N SER A 143 -8.18 16.07 -3.96
CA SER A 143 -9.41 15.33 -4.30
C SER A 143 -9.56 14.99 -5.80
N THR A 144 -8.75 15.61 -6.65
CA THR A 144 -8.68 15.32 -8.09
C THR A 144 -7.90 14.04 -8.42
N VAL A 145 -7.14 13.50 -7.45
CA VAL A 145 -6.43 12.23 -7.56
C VAL A 145 -7.38 11.11 -7.11
N ASP A 146 -7.69 10.19 -8.00
CA ASP A 146 -8.63 9.09 -7.76
C ASP A 146 -8.01 7.96 -6.93
N GLY A 147 -6.68 7.84 -6.96
CA GLY A 147 -5.93 6.80 -6.25
C GLY A 147 -4.43 7.05 -6.27
N THR A 148 -3.68 6.12 -5.70
CA THR A 148 -2.21 6.19 -5.69
C THR A 148 -1.61 4.82 -5.89
N ALA A 149 -0.38 4.77 -6.42
CA ALA A 149 0.40 3.55 -6.52
C ALA A 149 1.81 3.75 -5.98
N LEU A 150 2.39 2.66 -5.49
CA LEU A 150 3.72 2.58 -4.90
C LEU A 150 4.50 1.47 -5.61
N VAL A 151 5.76 1.75 -5.95
CA VAL A 151 6.76 0.76 -6.36
C VAL A 151 7.86 0.74 -5.32
N VAL A 152 8.12 -0.40 -4.72
CA VAL A 152 9.15 -0.55 -3.69
C VAL A 152 9.81 -1.92 -3.77
N GLU A 153 11.11 -1.96 -3.51
CA GLU A 153 11.87 -3.19 -3.39
C GLU A 153 12.15 -3.47 -1.92
N ARG A 154 11.95 -4.73 -1.50
CA ARG A 154 12.13 -5.19 -0.13
C ARG A 154 12.78 -6.57 -0.11
N VAL A 155 13.55 -6.81 0.94
CA VAL A 155 13.97 -8.17 1.30
C VAL A 155 12.87 -8.80 2.12
N VAL A 156 12.38 -9.95 1.70
CA VAL A 156 11.44 -10.77 2.46
C VAL A 156 12.12 -12.05 2.93
N LEU A 157 11.68 -12.54 4.06
CA LEU A 157 12.19 -13.73 4.70
C LEU A 157 11.05 -14.71 4.94
N PRO A 158 11.31 -16.02 4.95
CA PRO A 158 10.34 -16.99 5.44
C PRO A 158 9.88 -16.65 6.87
N ALA A 159 8.62 -16.95 7.18
CA ALA A 159 8.04 -16.63 8.50
C ALA A 159 8.83 -17.24 9.67
N GLU A 160 9.44 -18.40 9.46
CA GLU A 160 10.32 -19.05 10.45
C GLU A 160 11.58 -18.21 10.72
N ALA A 161 12.15 -17.63 9.67
CA ALA A 161 13.32 -16.77 9.79
C ALA A 161 13.01 -15.46 10.50
N GLU A 162 11.84 -14.89 10.27
CA GLU A 162 11.37 -13.70 10.99
C GLU A 162 11.18 -14.00 12.49
N GLN A 163 10.62 -15.17 12.83
CA GLN A 163 10.48 -15.60 14.22
C GLN A 163 11.82 -15.83 14.90
N GLU A 164 12.79 -16.47 14.22
CA GLU A 164 14.14 -16.64 14.71
C GLU A 164 14.83 -15.29 14.95
N ALA A 165 14.72 -14.36 13.99
CA ALA A 165 15.26 -13.02 14.11
C ALA A 165 14.63 -12.23 15.27
N ALA A 166 13.32 -12.38 15.49
CA ALA A 166 12.62 -11.73 16.59
C ALA A 166 13.11 -12.18 17.98
N ALA A 167 13.65 -13.40 18.09
CA ALA A 167 14.24 -13.91 19.33
C ALA A 167 15.63 -13.31 19.66
N ILE A 168 16.31 -12.72 18.66
CA ILE A 168 17.62 -12.08 18.82
C ILE A 168 17.43 -10.68 19.41
N GLN A 169 17.92 -10.45 20.62
CA GLN A 169 17.72 -9.17 21.32
C GLN A 169 18.67 -8.08 20.84
N ASP A 170 19.91 -8.44 20.49
CA ASP A 170 20.89 -7.49 19.99
C ASP A 170 20.57 -7.07 18.55
N PRO A 171 20.38 -5.75 18.27
CA PRO A 171 20.03 -5.26 16.91
C PRO A 171 21.11 -5.54 15.87
N GLN A 172 22.39 -5.51 16.24
CA GLN A 172 23.50 -5.76 15.31
C GLN A 172 23.60 -7.24 14.95
N GLU A 173 23.45 -8.12 15.94
CA GLU A 173 23.40 -9.57 15.74
C GLU A 173 22.18 -9.96 14.90
N ARG A 174 21.02 -9.36 15.17
CA ARG A 174 19.80 -9.56 14.36
C ARG A 174 20.01 -9.14 12.91
N LEU A 175 20.62 -7.98 12.68
CA LEU A 175 20.91 -7.50 11.32
C LEU A 175 21.89 -8.43 10.60
N GLY A 176 22.94 -8.89 11.27
CA GLY A 176 23.86 -9.89 10.74
C GLY A 176 23.15 -11.17 10.36
N PHE A 177 22.35 -11.72 11.27
CA PHE A 177 21.54 -12.92 11.03
C PHE A 177 20.66 -12.81 9.79
N LEU A 178 19.93 -11.69 9.63
CA LEU A 178 19.03 -11.44 8.52
C LEU A 178 19.80 -11.26 7.20
N SER A 179 20.95 -10.58 7.24
CA SER A 179 21.76 -10.29 6.03
C SER A 179 22.49 -11.50 5.47
N GLU A 180 22.85 -12.45 6.31
CA GLU A 180 23.62 -13.65 5.93
C GLU A 180 22.74 -14.84 5.50
N ARG A 181 21.42 -14.72 5.63
CA ARG A 181 20.52 -15.82 5.30
C ARG A 181 20.47 -16.09 3.78
N PRO A 182 20.64 -17.38 3.40
CA PRO A 182 20.58 -17.79 1.99
C PRO A 182 19.14 -17.89 1.44
N ASP A 183 18.14 -17.93 2.32
CA ASP A 183 16.71 -18.05 2.01
C ASP A 183 15.97 -16.70 1.98
N ARG A 184 16.72 -15.59 2.06
CA ARG A 184 16.18 -14.25 1.82
C ARG A 184 15.85 -14.09 0.34
N GLU A 185 14.77 -13.38 0.07
CA GLU A 185 14.32 -13.11 -1.30
C GLU A 185 14.15 -11.59 -1.48
N ASP A 186 14.80 -11.04 -2.50
CA ASP A 186 14.55 -9.68 -2.91
C ASP A 186 13.28 -9.66 -3.77
N VAL A 187 12.30 -8.87 -3.38
CA VAL A 187 11.04 -8.73 -4.11
C VAL A 187 10.77 -7.28 -4.46
N ARG A 188 10.23 -7.05 -5.65
CA ARG A 188 9.59 -5.78 -6.03
C ARG A 188 8.11 -5.92 -5.82
N MET A 189 7.53 -4.97 -5.12
CA MET A 189 6.12 -4.87 -4.87
C MET A 189 5.58 -3.63 -5.55
N VAL A 190 4.53 -3.78 -6.34
CA VAL A 190 3.75 -2.68 -6.88
C VAL A 190 2.36 -2.76 -6.27
N VAL A 191 1.95 -1.71 -5.61
CA VAL A 191 0.66 -1.64 -4.89
C VAL A 191 -0.10 -0.43 -5.38
N GLY A 192 -1.33 -0.63 -5.81
CA GLY A 192 -2.25 0.44 -6.19
C GLY A 192 -3.50 0.41 -5.31
N VAL A 193 -4.00 1.59 -4.94
CA VAL A 193 -5.24 1.76 -4.18
C VAL A 193 -6.06 2.92 -4.75
N LEU A 194 -7.39 2.80 -4.71
CA LEU A 194 -8.31 3.87 -5.10
C LEU A 194 -9.04 4.43 -3.87
N ARG A 195 -9.44 5.69 -3.91
CA ARG A 195 -10.28 6.31 -2.86
C ARG A 195 -11.59 5.55 -2.61
N THR A 196 -12.05 4.82 -3.60
CA THR A 196 -13.26 3.99 -3.53
C THR A 196 -13.06 2.64 -2.86
N GLY A 197 -11.80 2.34 -2.41
CA GLY A 197 -11.47 1.18 -1.59
C GLY A 197 -10.95 -0.03 -2.37
N GLU A 198 -10.88 0.03 -3.71
CA GLU A 198 -10.25 -1.04 -4.48
C GLU A 198 -8.74 -1.02 -4.30
N SER A 199 -8.13 -2.21 -4.23
CA SER A 199 -6.68 -2.41 -4.19
C SER A 199 -6.26 -3.46 -5.20
N TRP A 200 -5.02 -3.36 -5.64
CA TRP A 200 -4.36 -4.38 -6.45
C TRP A 200 -2.86 -4.36 -6.19
N CYS A 201 -2.26 -5.55 -6.21
CA CYS A 201 -0.84 -5.73 -5.97
C CYS A 201 -0.24 -6.60 -7.06
N ALA A 202 1.01 -6.32 -7.43
CA ALA A 202 1.87 -7.19 -8.22
C ALA A 202 3.19 -7.39 -7.45
N VAL A 203 3.67 -8.62 -7.37
CA VAL A 203 4.90 -8.98 -6.65
C VAL A 203 5.79 -9.80 -7.56
N ARG A 204 6.98 -9.30 -7.85
CA ARG A 204 8.04 -9.95 -8.62
C ARG A 204 9.18 -10.34 -7.69
N SER A 205 9.65 -11.56 -7.82
CA SER A 205 10.81 -12.10 -7.10
C SER A 205 12.07 -11.96 -7.96
N ARG A 206 13.18 -11.49 -7.35
CA ARG A 206 14.45 -11.31 -8.08
C ARG A 206 15.05 -12.64 -8.54
N SER A 207 14.83 -13.70 -7.78
CA SER A 207 15.31 -15.05 -8.14
C SER A 207 14.51 -15.68 -9.30
N ARG A 208 13.28 -15.15 -9.55
CA ARG A 208 12.37 -15.57 -10.60
C ARG A 208 11.89 -14.38 -11.42
N ASP A 209 12.84 -13.67 -12.02
CA ASP A 209 12.63 -12.41 -12.72
C ASP A 209 12.11 -12.62 -14.15
N SER A 210 10.89 -13.14 -14.25
CA SER A 210 10.18 -13.27 -15.52
C SER A 210 8.72 -12.84 -15.37
N SER A 211 8.13 -12.32 -16.44
CA SER A 211 6.77 -11.73 -16.39
C SER A 211 5.68 -12.75 -16.07
N ASP A 212 5.87 -14.02 -16.43
CA ASP A 212 4.96 -15.12 -16.14
C ASP A 212 5.02 -15.60 -14.68
N GLN A 213 6.03 -15.15 -13.92
CA GLN A 213 6.21 -15.47 -12.49
C GLN A 213 5.75 -14.36 -11.55
N VAL A 214 5.22 -13.24 -12.08
CA VAL A 214 4.69 -12.14 -11.28
C VAL A 214 3.39 -12.57 -10.63
N MET A 215 3.35 -12.54 -9.30
CA MET A 215 2.12 -12.79 -8.56
C MET A 215 1.24 -11.54 -8.56
N ASN A 216 -0.05 -11.70 -8.86
CA ASN A 216 -1.01 -10.61 -8.90
C ASN A 216 -2.22 -10.92 -8.00
N GLY A 217 -2.75 -9.90 -7.31
CA GLY A 217 -3.92 -10.06 -6.46
C GLY A 217 -4.26 -8.84 -5.64
N GLU A 218 -5.45 -8.84 -5.04
CA GLU A 218 -6.00 -7.68 -4.32
C GLU A 218 -5.30 -7.41 -2.98
N THR A 219 -4.81 -8.44 -2.30
CA THR A 219 -4.35 -8.36 -0.90
C THR A 219 -3.05 -9.12 -0.65
N LEU A 220 -2.13 -9.13 -1.63
CA LEU A 220 -0.85 -9.85 -1.48
C LEU A 220 0.03 -9.21 -0.38
N VAL A 221 -0.08 -7.90 -0.18
CA VAL A 221 0.73 -7.12 0.78
C VAL A 221 -0.18 -6.18 1.58
N PRO A 222 -1.01 -6.70 2.49
CA PRO A 222 -2.08 -5.93 3.15
C PRO A 222 -1.56 -4.74 3.94
N GLY A 223 -0.39 -4.83 4.58
CA GLY A 223 0.21 -3.70 5.31
C GLY A 223 0.55 -2.52 4.40
N LEU A 224 1.06 -2.77 3.19
CA LEU A 224 1.32 -1.69 2.22
C LEU A 224 0.02 -1.13 1.64
N VAL A 225 -1.00 -1.96 1.41
CA VAL A 225 -2.33 -1.50 0.96
C VAL A 225 -2.93 -0.54 2.00
N GLU A 226 -2.87 -0.87 3.29
CA GLU A 226 -3.40 -0.04 4.37
C GLU A 226 -2.61 1.28 4.49
N ALA A 227 -1.28 1.20 4.53
CA ALA A 227 -0.42 2.37 4.62
C ALA A 227 -0.64 3.34 3.43
N LEU A 228 -0.72 2.81 2.20
CA LEU A 228 -0.94 3.60 1.01
C LEU A 228 -2.35 4.20 0.98
N SER A 229 -3.38 3.46 1.43
CA SER A 229 -4.75 3.95 1.52
C SER A 229 -4.89 5.13 2.48
N SER A 230 -4.09 5.16 3.55
CA SER A 230 -4.11 6.25 4.53
C SER A 230 -3.66 7.59 3.96
N THR A 231 -2.93 7.61 2.84
CA THR A 231 -2.50 8.84 2.16
C THR A 231 -3.63 9.52 1.36
N LEU A 232 -4.75 8.83 1.15
CA LEU A 232 -5.90 9.29 0.35
C LEU A 232 -7.02 9.96 1.17
N VAL A 233 -6.77 10.36 2.40
CA VAL A 233 -7.75 11.02 3.28
C VAL A 233 -8.08 12.42 2.83
#